data_4e7d48e04e02cee098e76f450aa51611
#
_entry.id   4e7d48e04e02cee098e76f450aa51611
#
_cell.length_a   1.000
_cell.length_b   1.000
_cell.length_c   1.000
_cell.angle_alpha   90.00
_cell.angle_beta   90.00
_cell.angle_gamma   90.00
#
_symmetry.space_group_name_H-M   'P 1'
#
loop_
_entity.id
_entity.type
_entity.pdbx_description
1 polymer ?
#
loop_
_entity_poly.entity_id
_entity_poly.type
_entity_poly.pdbx_seq_one_letter_code
_entity_poly.pdbx_strand_id
1 'polypeptide(L)'
;MKNNLIILFALLFIACGTSRPQQTYDEMLNDVAQNFNTGTVGGDSVLNVFVQKAKADSVARKYSNPAMKEELMLDLISEYLEAGQFDNAQRLYDNILEYATAEYGENSQMTAMVYFEKAHLYERMGNRDNAIQMMQKSAAVFERLPESSVNHYKDANKYLKMWMETN
;
A
#
# COMPACT_ATOMS: atom_id res chain seq x y z
N MET A 1 7.71 -14.29 -25.68
CA MET A 1 7.52 -15.66 -25.18
C MET A 1 8.23 -15.95 -23.85
N LYS A 2 8.73 -14.94 -23.10
CA LYS A 2 9.40 -15.14 -21.79
C LYS A 2 8.49 -14.99 -20.56
N ASN A 3 7.30 -14.38 -20.72
CA ASN A 3 6.42 -14.06 -19.57
C ASN A 3 5.55 -15.24 -19.09
N ASN A 4 5.33 -16.27 -19.92
CA ASN A 4 4.51 -17.42 -19.51
C ASN A 4 5.24 -18.41 -18.58
N LEU A 5 6.56 -18.35 -18.51
CA LEU A 5 7.34 -19.27 -17.68
C LEU A 5 7.29 -18.86 -16.19
N ILE A 6 7.22 -17.55 -15.92
CA ILE A 6 7.17 -17.03 -14.54
C ILE A 6 5.80 -17.31 -13.91
N ILE A 7 4.72 -17.21 -14.68
CA ILE A 7 3.35 -17.51 -14.20
C ILE A 7 3.20 -19.01 -13.92
N LEU A 8 3.83 -19.87 -14.73
CA LEU A 8 3.78 -21.33 -14.53
C LEU A 8 4.54 -21.76 -13.27
N PHE A 9 5.64 -21.06 -12.93
CA PHE A 9 6.39 -21.32 -11.70
C PHE A 9 5.60 -20.89 -10.45
N ALA A 10 4.87 -19.77 -10.50
CA ALA A 10 4.03 -19.32 -9.38
C ALA A 10 2.86 -20.29 -9.11
N LEU A 11 2.26 -20.87 -10.16
CA LEU A 11 1.17 -21.84 -10.03
C LEU A 11 1.64 -23.21 -9.51
N LEU A 12 2.89 -23.62 -9.81
CA LEU A 12 3.47 -24.88 -9.30
C LEU A 12 3.78 -24.82 -7.78
N PHE A 13 4.12 -23.63 -7.26
CA PHE A 13 4.34 -23.45 -5.81
C PHE A 13 3.05 -23.51 -4.99
N ILE A 14 1.91 -23.08 -5.54
CA ILE A 14 0.60 -23.14 -4.89
C ILE A 14 0.12 -24.58 -4.74
N ALA A 15 0.50 -25.48 -5.66
CA ALA A 15 0.07 -26.87 -5.67
C ALA A 15 0.84 -27.77 -4.68
N CYS A 16 2.02 -27.35 -4.19
CA CYS A 16 2.90 -28.19 -3.36
C CYS A 16 2.85 -27.92 -1.85
N GLY A 17 2.05 -26.96 -1.37
CA GLY A 17 1.97 -26.67 0.07
C GLY A 17 3.27 -26.18 0.70
N THR A 18 4.28 -25.78 -0.08
CA THR A 18 5.52 -25.22 0.42
C THR A 18 5.26 -23.78 0.85
N SER A 19 5.35 -23.50 2.15
CA SER A 19 5.39 -22.15 2.67
C SER A 19 6.44 -21.33 1.89
N ARG A 20 6.05 -20.15 1.36
CA ARG A 20 7.02 -19.22 0.74
C ARG A 20 8.18 -19.02 1.72
N PRO A 21 9.44 -19.06 1.26
CA PRO A 21 10.55 -18.75 2.15
C PRO A 21 10.31 -17.38 2.76
N GLN A 22 10.45 -17.30 4.07
CA GLN A 22 10.26 -16.05 4.81
C GLN A 22 11.37 -15.08 4.39
N GLN A 23 10.98 -13.94 3.79
CA GLN A 23 11.91 -12.88 3.46
C GLN A 23 12.50 -12.28 4.75
N THR A 24 13.77 -11.92 4.71
CA THR A 24 14.39 -11.14 5.77
C THR A 24 13.95 -9.68 5.68
N TYR A 25 14.09 -8.94 6.76
CA TYR A 25 13.80 -7.50 6.78
C TYR A 25 14.62 -6.73 5.71
N ASP A 26 15.91 -7.07 5.56
CA ASP A 26 16.78 -6.46 4.56
C ASP A 26 16.35 -6.77 3.12
N GLU A 27 15.87 -7.97 2.84
CA GLU A 27 15.32 -8.32 1.53
C GLU A 27 14.04 -7.54 1.24
N MET A 28 13.15 -7.37 2.21
CA MET A 28 11.95 -6.54 2.05
C MET A 28 12.31 -5.07 1.83
N LEU A 29 13.24 -4.53 2.60
CA LEU A 29 13.67 -3.16 2.47
C LEU A 29 14.32 -2.89 1.11
N ASN A 30 15.12 -3.83 0.61
CA ASN A 30 15.70 -3.75 -0.73
C ASN A 30 14.63 -3.84 -1.82
N ASP A 31 13.62 -4.68 -1.66
CA ASP A 31 12.48 -4.80 -2.57
C ASP A 31 11.70 -3.47 -2.65
N VAL A 32 11.39 -2.88 -1.51
CA VAL A 32 10.77 -1.54 -1.44
C VAL A 32 11.67 -0.50 -2.11
N ALA A 33 12.96 -0.47 -1.82
CA ALA A 33 13.90 0.50 -2.38
C ALA A 33 14.05 0.37 -3.92
N GLN A 34 14.02 -0.85 -4.46
CA GLN A 34 14.12 -1.09 -5.89
C GLN A 34 12.84 -0.71 -6.65
N ASN A 35 11.69 -1.05 -6.09
CA ASN A 35 10.40 -0.78 -6.73
C ASN A 35 10.03 0.70 -6.73
N PHE A 36 10.55 1.48 -5.78
CA PHE A 36 10.28 2.92 -5.64
C PHE A 36 11.44 3.82 -6.05
N ASN A 37 12.52 3.26 -6.58
CA ASN A 37 13.58 4.08 -7.17
C ASN A 37 13.04 4.76 -8.46
N THR A 38 12.77 6.05 -8.36
CA THR A 38 12.11 6.82 -9.44
C THR A 38 13.00 7.09 -10.64
N GLY A 39 14.26 6.61 -10.64
CA GLY A 39 15.21 6.81 -11.74
C GLY A 39 15.58 8.28 -12.00
N THR A 40 15.26 9.20 -11.09
CA THR A 40 15.63 10.60 -11.22
C THR A 40 17.15 10.77 -11.12
N VAL A 41 17.71 11.60 -11.97
CA VAL A 41 19.15 11.97 -11.93
C VAL A 41 19.41 12.66 -10.57
N GLY A 42 20.12 11.98 -9.68
CA GLY A 42 20.37 12.45 -8.31
C GLY A 42 19.70 11.58 -7.22
N GLY A 43 18.86 10.60 -7.62
CA GLY A 43 18.17 9.70 -6.71
C GLY A 43 16.97 10.36 -5.98
N ASP A 44 16.11 9.54 -5.42
CA ASP A 44 15.04 9.98 -4.54
C ASP A 44 15.62 10.21 -3.14
N SER A 45 15.76 11.49 -2.74
CA SER A 45 16.35 11.85 -1.45
C SER A 45 15.54 11.35 -0.25
N VAL A 46 14.21 11.32 -0.37
CA VAL A 46 13.31 10.83 0.69
C VAL A 46 13.48 9.32 0.83
N LEU A 47 13.44 8.57 -0.27
CA LEU A 47 13.67 7.13 -0.26
C LEU A 47 15.05 6.78 0.30
N ASN A 48 16.09 7.51 -0.08
CA ASN A 48 17.45 7.26 0.42
C ASN A 48 17.55 7.48 1.94
N VAL A 49 16.98 8.55 2.48
CA VAL A 49 16.94 8.80 3.91
C VAL A 49 16.14 7.73 4.65
N PHE A 50 14.98 7.36 4.10
CA PHE A 50 14.14 6.29 4.64
C PHE A 50 14.90 4.97 4.72
N VAL A 51 15.57 4.54 3.63
CA VAL A 51 16.35 3.30 3.59
C VAL A 51 17.50 3.33 4.59
N GLN A 52 18.17 4.47 4.79
CA GLN A 52 19.23 4.59 5.79
C GLN A 52 18.69 4.47 7.21
N LYS A 53 17.56 5.11 7.53
CA LYS A 53 16.89 4.97 8.84
C LYS A 53 16.47 3.52 9.08
N ALA A 54 15.77 2.91 8.12
CA ALA A 54 15.27 1.54 8.24
C ALA A 54 16.40 0.51 8.38
N LYS A 55 17.54 0.69 7.69
CA LYS A 55 18.74 -0.15 7.88
C LYS A 55 19.35 -0.06 9.27
N ALA A 56 19.32 1.13 9.89
CA ALA A 56 19.80 1.28 11.27
C ALA A 56 18.95 0.47 12.26
N ASP A 57 17.64 0.34 12.00
CA ASP A 57 16.70 -0.44 12.81
C ASP A 57 16.74 -1.95 12.50
N SER A 58 17.31 -2.36 11.37
CA SER A 58 17.33 -3.77 10.91
C SER A 58 18.03 -4.73 11.85
N VAL A 59 19.00 -4.21 12.64
CA VAL A 59 19.72 -5.01 13.65
C VAL A 59 18.78 -5.54 14.73
N ALA A 60 17.68 -4.83 15.01
CA ALA A 60 16.66 -5.23 15.99
C ALA A 60 15.57 -6.14 15.39
N ARG A 61 15.41 -6.14 14.07
CA ARG A 61 14.33 -6.82 13.36
C ARG A 61 14.87 -7.96 12.47
N LYS A 62 15.26 -9.06 13.11
CA LYS A 62 15.96 -10.17 12.43
C LYS A 62 15.07 -10.97 11.44
N TYR A 63 13.75 -10.96 11.62
CA TYR A 63 12.80 -11.70 10.78
C TYR A 63 11.59 -10.84 10.47
N SER A 64 11.19 -10.86 9.19
CA SER A 64 9.99 -10.20 8.73
C SER A 64 8.77 -11.12 8.81
N ASN A 65 7.63 -10.53 9.11
CA ASN A 65 6.33 -11.13 8.78
C ASN A 65 5.73 -10.40 7.54
N PRO A 66 4.73 -10.94 6.88
CA PRO A 66 4.11 -10.27 5.71
C PRO A 66 3.62 -8.85 5.99
N ALA A 67 3.15 -8.55 7.20
CA ALA A 67 2.68 -7.23 7.60
C ALA A 67 3.81 -6.17 7.65
N MET A 68 5.07 -6.59 7.82
CA MET A 68 6.20 -5.65 7.85
C MET A 68 6.45 -4.96 6.52
N LYS A 69 6.15 -5.60 5.39
CA LYS A 69 6.28 -4.95 4.08
C LYS A 69 5.29 -3.80 3.95
N GLU A 70 4.06 -4.01 4.42
CA GLU A 70 3.02 -3.00 4.46
C GLU A 70 3.39 -1.86 5.41
N GLU A 71 3.90 -2.17 6.60
CA GLU A 71 4.40 -1.16 7.55
C GLU A 71 5.49 -0.30 6.91
N LEU A 72 6.49 -0.90 6.29
CA LEU A 72 7.57 -0.16 5.59
C LEU A 72 7.04 0.74 4.48
N MET A 73 6.06 0.27 3.72
CA MET A 73 5.43 1.05 2.66
C MET A 73 4.63 2.22 3.24
N LEU A 74 3.88 2.02 4.33
CA LEU A 74 3.12 3.08 4.99
C LEU A 74 4.04 4.12 5.64
N ASP A 75 5.14 3.70 6.24
CA ASP A 75 6.15 4.60 6.80
C ASP A 75 6.80 5.46 5.69
N LEU A 76 7.14 4.84 4.55
CA LEU A 76 7.66 5.57 3.40
C LEU A 76 6.64 6.55 2.80
N ILE A 77 5.36 6.17 2.75
CA ILE A 77 4.29 7.09 2.35
C ILE A 77 4.27 8.32 3.25
N SER A 78 4.37 8.14 4.56
CA SER A 78 4.38 9.25 5.51
C SER A 78 5.56 10.20 5.25
N GLU A 79 6.76 9.68 4.99
CA GLU A 79 7.93 10.50 4.63
C GLU A 79 7.71 11.28 3.31
N TYR A 80 7.08 10.67 2.30
CA TYR A 80 6.73 11.37 1.06
C TYR A 80 5.68 12.46 1.27
N LEU A 81 4.67 12.19 2.10
CA LEU A 81 3.62 13.16 2.43
C LEU A 81 4.18 14.36 3.20
N GLU A 82 5.10 14.13 4.13
CA GLU A 82 5.81 15.19 4.86
C GLU A 82 6.70 16.03 3.96
N ALA A 83 7.34 15.39 2.98
CA ALA A 83 8.15 16.07 1.97
C ALA A 83 7.33 16.75 0.85
N GLY A 84 5.99 16.64 0.85
CA GLY A 84 5.12 17.17 -0.20
C GLY A 84 5.20 16.42 -1.53
N GLN A 85 5.77 15.22 -1.55
CA GLN A 85 5.96 14.40 -2.74
C GLN A 85 4.74 13.49 -2.99
N PHE A 86 3.59 14.10 -3.25
CA PHE A 86 2.31 13.39 -3.38
C PHE A 86 2.27 12.36 -4.50
N ASP A 87 2.95 12.60 -5.63
CA ASP A 87 2.99 11.65 -6.75
C ASP A 87 3.74 10.37 -6.36
N ASN A 88 4.78 10.47 -5.52
CA ASN A 88 5.50 9.30 -5.01
C ASN A 88 4.63 8.52 -4.02
N ALA A 89 3.95 9.21 -3.10
CA ALA A 89 2.98 8.61 -2.19
C ALA A 89 1.86 7.90 -2.96
N GLN A 90 1.33 8.52 -4.03
CA GLN A 90 0.28 7.91 -4.86
C GLN A 90 0.75 6.60 -5.49
N ARG A 91 1.94 6.58 -6.11
CA ARG A 91 2.50 5.35 -6.71
C ARG A 91 2.69 4.25 -5.68
N LEU A 92 3.08 4.62 -4.47
CA LEU A 92 3.26 3.66 -3.38
C LEU A 92 1.92 3.06 -2.95
N TYR A 93 0.85 3.87 -2.85
CA TYR A 93 -0.50 3.36 -2.61
C TYR A 93 -1.00 2.47 -3.75
N ASP A 94 -0.65 2.75 -5.02
CA ASP A 94 -1.01 1.88 -6.15
C ASP A 94 -0.39 0.49 -6.00
N ASN A 95 0.88 0.42 -5.60
CA ASN A 95 1.58 -0.85 -5.37
C ASN A 95 1.03 -1.61 -4.15
N ILE A 96 0.71 -0.89 -3.05
CA ILE A 96 0.07 -1.52 -1.89
C ILE A 96 -1.32 -2.06 -2.28
N LEU A 97 -2.06 -1.35 -3.10
CA LEU A 97 -3.38 -1.79 -3.58
C LEU A 97 -3.26 -3.06 -4.43
N GLU A 98 -2.29 -3.10 -5.35
CA GLU A 98 -2.03 -4.30 -6.16
C GLU A 98 -1.67 -5.49 -5.26
N TYR A 99 -0.75 -5.29 -4.31
CA TYR A 99 -0.37 -6.30 -3.33
C TYR A 99 -1.56 -6.76 -2.47
N ALA A 100 -2.31 -5.82 -1.89
CA ALA A 100 -3.45 -6.15 -1.03
C ALA A 100 -4.54 -6.90 -1.79
N THR A 101 -4.79 -6.52 -3.04
CA THR A 101 -5.76 -7.21 -3.91
C THR A 101 -5.32 -8.63 -4.26
N ALA A 102 -4.04 -8.81 -4.55
CA ALA A 102 -3.48 -10.12 -4.91
C ALA A 102 -3.42 -11.08 -3.70
N GLU A 103 -3.04 -10.58 -2.52
CA GLU A 103 -2.82 -11.41 -1.32
C GLU A 103 -4.11 -11.66 -0.52
N TYR A 104 -4.96 -10.64 -0.38
CA TYR A 104 -6.16 -10.68 0.48
C TYR A 104 -7.47 -10.65 -0.31
N GLY A 105 -7.43 -10.29 -1.60
CA GLY A 105 -8.59 -10.18 -2.48
C GLY A 105 -9.22 -8.79 -2.49
N GLU A 106 -10.01 -8.52 -3.55
CA GLU A 106 -10.66 -7.22 -3.79
C GLU A 106 -11.65 -6.80 -2.69
N ASN A 107 -12.29 -7.77 -2.03
CA ASN A 107 -13.27 -7.53 -0.98
C ASN A 107 -12.69 -7.74 0.42
N SER A 108 -11.41 -7.46 0.61
CA SER A 108 -10.75 -7.57 1.91
C SER A 108 -10.75 -6.25 2.68
N GLN A 109 -10.62 -6.34 3.99
CA GLN A 109 -10.46 -5.15 4.85
C GLN A 109 -9.21 -4.35 4.46
N MET A 110 -8.11 -5.03 4.11
CA MET A 110 -6.86 -4.38 3.70
C MET A 110 -7.08 -3.56 2.42
N THR A 111 -7.70 -4.14 1.39
CA THR A 111 -8.02 -3.44 0.14
C THR A 111 -8.93 -2.23 0.39
N ALA A 112 -9.93 -2.36 1.26
CA ALA A 112 -10.79 -1.26 1.66
C ALA A 112 -10.03 -0.12 2.35
N MET A 113 -9.10 -0.46 3.26
CA MET A 113 -8.25 0.52 3.94
C MET A 113 -7.35 1.27 2.96
N VAL A 114 -6.74 0.57 2.00
CA VAL A 114 -5.91 1.24 0.98
C VAL A 114 -6.72 2.23 0.15
N TYR A 115 -7.95 1.88 -0.25
CA TYR A 115 -8.85 2.83 -0.91
C TYR A 115 -9.17 4.04 -0.01
N PHE A 116 -9.38 3.83 1.28
CA PHE A 116 -9.66 4.88 2.26
C PHE A 116 -8.49 5.88 2.34
N GLU A 117 -7.27 5.38 2.50
CA GLU A 117 -6.07 6.20 2.58
C GLU A 117 -5.77 6.94 1.27
N LYS A 118 -5.96 6.26 0.11
CA LYS A 118 -5.85 6.93 -1.20
C LYS A 118 -6.86 8.06 -1.37
N ALA A 119 -8.06 7.92 -0.83
CA ALA A 119 -9.05 8.99 -0.86
C ALA A 119 -8.56 10.23 -0.11
N HIS A 120 -7.96 10.04 1.07
CA HIS A 120 -7.37 11.14 1.83
C HIS A 120 -6.16 11.76 1.15
N LEU A 121 -5.33 10.95 0.46
CA LEU A 121 -4.25 11.48 -0.36
C LEU A 121 -4.80 12.42 -1.45
N TYR A 122 -5.79 11.98 -2.23
CA TYR A 122 -6.39 12.79 -3.29
C TYR A 122 -7.05 14.07 -2.75
N GLU A 123 -7.66 14.01 -1.57
CA GLU A 123 -8.20 15.19 -0.91
C GLU A 123 -7.10 16.20 -0.57
N ARG A 124 -5.98 15.76 0.01
CA ARG A 124 -4.80 16.60 0.27
C ARG A 124 -4.19 17.20 -0.99
N MET A 125 -4.27 16.50 -2.13
CA MET A 125 -3.85 17.00 -3.45
C MET A 125 -4.86 17.97 -4.06
N GLY A 126 -6.01 18.21 -3.44
CA GLY A 126 -7.10 19.02 -3.98
C GLY A 126 -7.90 18.34 -5.10
N ASN A 127 -7.65 17.05 -5.34
CA ASN A 127 -8.34 16.26 -6.35
C ASN A 127 -9.56 15.56 -5.76
N ARG A 128 -10.61 16.37 -5.54
CA ARG A 128 -11.83 15.94 -4.84
C ARG A 128 -12.57 14.83 -5.56
N ASP A 129 -12.63 14.85 -6.89
CA ASP A 129 -13.36 13.82 -7.66
C ASP A 129 -12.74 12.45 -7.44
N ASN A 130 -11.42 12.34 -7.51
CA ASN A 130 -10.71 11.09 -7.22
C ASN A 130 -10.82 10.70 -5.74
N ALA A 131 -10.81 11.67 -4.81
CA ALA A 131 -11.02 11.41 -3.39
C ALA A 131 -12.37 10.75 -3.14
N ILE A 132 -13.45 11.33 -3.70
CA ILE A 132 -14.81 10.77 -3.60
C ILE A 132 -14.86 9.37 -4.22
N GLN A 133 -14.29 9.18 -5.41
CA GLN A 133 -14.30 7.87 -6.08
C GLN A 133 -13.60 6.79 -5.24
N MET A 134 -12.43 7.08 -4.68
CA MET A 134 -11.71 6.11 -3.83
C MET A 134 -12.48 5.84 -2.53
N MET A 135 -13.05 6.86 -1.92
CA MET A 135 -13.85 6.69 -0.69
C MET A 135 -15.13 5.88 -0.94
N GLN A 136 -15.77 6.03 -2.10
CA GLN A 136 -16.91 5.18 -2.51
C GLN A 136 -16.50 3.72 -2.66
N LYS A 137 -15.34 3.43 -3.26
CA LYS A 137 -14.81 2.06 -3.36
C LYS A 137 -14.56 1.48 -1.97
N SER A 138 -13.94 2.25 -1.08
CA SER A 138 -13.70 1.84 0.29
C SER A 138 -15.00 1.50 1.03
N ALA A 139 -15.98 2.42 1.00
CA ALA A 139 -17.29 2.21 1.63
C ALA A 139 -18.00 0.98 1.10
N ALA A 140 -17.99 0.76 -0.21
CA ALA A 140 -18.64 -0.40 -0.85
C ALA A 140 -18.01 -1.74 -0.44
N VAL A 141 -16.72 -1.77 -0.16
CA VAL A 141 -16.06 -2.97 0.36
C VAL A 141 -16.39 -3.15 1.85
N PHE A 142 -16.26 -2.10 2.68
CA PHE A 142 -16.57 -2.18 4.11
C PHE A 142 -18.02 -2.58 4.38
N GLU A 143 -18.97 -2.17 3.53
CA GLU A 143 -20.39 -2.53 3.64
C GLU A 143 -20.61 -4.05 3.57
N ARG A 144 -19.76 -4.77 2.84
CA ARG A 144 -19.86 -6.23 2.65
C ARG A 144 -19.09 -7.04 3.70
N LEU A 145 -18.29 -6.38 4.51
CA LEU A 145 -17.49 -7.01 5.53
C LEU A 145 -18.29 -7.23 6.84
N PRO A 146 -17.80 -8.14 7.73
CA PRO A 146 -18.44 -8.39 9.02
C PRO A 146 -18.59 -7.12 9.88
N GLU A 147 -19.41 -7.22 10.95
CA GLU A 147 -19.69 -6.12 11.91
C GLU A 147 -18.44 -5.44 12.50
N SER A 148 -17.31 -6.13 12.56
CA SER A 148 -16.04 -5.55 13.00
C SER A 148 -15.59 -4.35 12.16
N SER A 149 -16.07 -4.24 10.92
CA SER A 149 -15.75 -3.14 9.98
C SER A 149 -16.77 -2.01 9.95
N VAL A 150 -17.83 -2.08 10.78
CA VAL A 150 -18.93 -1.08 10.80
C VAL A 150 -18.43 0.35 11.07
N ASN A 151 -17.42 0.50 11.91
CA ASN A 151 -16.88 1.84 12.22
C ASN A 151 -16.17 2.43 10.98
N HIS A 152 -15.38 1.65 10.26
CA HIS A 152 -14.73 2.10 9.02
C HIS A 152 -15.76 2.46 7.94
N TYR A 153 -16.84 1.67 7.82
CA TYR A 153 -17.94 1.99 6.92
C TYR A 153 -18.62 3.33 7.27
N LYS A 154 -18.87 3.58 8.56
CA LYS A 154 -19.45 4.84 9.04
C LYS A 154 -18.52 6.02 8.76
N ASP A 155 -17.22 5.86 9.00
CA ASP A 155 -16.23 6.90 8.76
C ASP A 155 -16.14 7.22 7.26
N ALA A 156 -16.08 6.20 6.39
CA ALA A 156 -16.08 6.41 4.95
C ALA A 156 -17.31 7.20 4.48
N ASN A 157 -18.52 6.85 4.95
CA ASN A 157 -19.74 7.56 4.60
C ASN A 157 -19.78 9.00 5.19
N LYS A 158 -19.21 9.22 6.36
CA LYS A 158 -19.07 10.58 6.93
C LYS A 158 -18.20 11.46 6.03
N TYR A 159 -17.05 10.97 5.55
CA TYR A 159 -16.19 11.72 4.63
C TYR A 159 -16.87 11.95 3.28
N LEU A 160 -17.55 10.95 2.73
CA LEU A 160 -18.32 11.11 1.49
C LEU A 160 -19.35 12.22 1.62
N LYS A 161 -20.13 12.21 2.68
CA LYS A 161 -21.13 13.26 2.93
C LYS A 161 -20.46 14.63 3.01
N MET A 162 -19.41 14.77 3.80
CA MET A 162 -18.68 16.01 3.97
C MET A 162 -18.12 16.54 2.65
N TRP A 163 -17.51 15.68 1.83
CA TRP A 163 -16.89 16.09 0.57
C TRP A 163 -17.91 16.38 -0.53
N MET A 164 -19.07 15.74 -0.53
CA MET A 164 -20.14 15.99 -1.51
C MET A 164 -20.96 17.23 -1.20
N GLU A 165 -21.08 17.63 0.09
CA GLU A 165 -21.85 18.80 0.51
C GLU A 165 -21.06 20.12 0.46
N THR A 166 -19.74 20.08 0.35
CA THR A 166 -18.86 21.28 0.41
C THR A 166 -18.56 21.86 -0.99
N ASN A 167 -19.43 21.68 -1.97
CA ASN A 167 -19.35 22.31 -3.30
C ASN A 167 -19.84 23.75 -3.27
#